data_7d4c144d100cc43e7f2d3c42df2dc730
#
_entry.id   7d4c144d100cc43e7f2d3c42df2dc730
#
_cell.length_a   1.000
_cell.length_b   1.000
_cell.length_c   1.000
_cell.angle_alpha   90.00
_cell.angle_beta   90.00
_cell.angle_gamma   90.00
#
_symmetry.space_group_name_H-M   'P 1'
#
loop_
_entity.id
_entity.type
_entity.pdbx_description
1 polymer ?
#
loop_
_entity_poly.entity_id
_entity_poly.type
_entity_poly.pdbx_seq_one_letter_code
_entity_poly.pdbx_strand_id
1 'polypeptide(L)'
;MYKIMIIEDDLVMAEAIAKEMNAWGNEAVYVKNFQNVLSFFAAQAPHLVLMDITLPFYNGYHWCSEIRKVSNVPVIFISSAADNMNI
;
A
#
# COMPACT_ATOMS: atom_id res chain seq x y z
N MET A 1 -12.88 13.06 3.69
CA MET A 1 -12.35 11.76 4.12
C MET A 1 -12.05 10.89 2.91
N TYR A 2 -10.89 10.27 2.90
CA TYR A 2 -10.49 9.38 1.83
C TYR A 2 -10.17 8.00 2.40
N LYS A 3 -10.32 6.97 1.57
CA LYS A 3 -9.87 5.64 1.94
C LYS A 3 -8.46 5.43 1.38
N ILE A 4 -7.52 5.08 2.24
CA ILE A 4 -6.12 4.90 1.89
C ILE A 4 -5.75 3.45 2.15
N MET A 5 -5.26 2.77 1.10
CA MET A 5 -4.82 1.39 1.20
C MET A 5 -3.31 1.35 1.37
N ILE A 6 -2.86 0.67 2.41
CA ILE A 6 -1.45 0.56 2.73
C ILE A 6 -0.97 -0.84 2.38
N ILE A 7 0.05 -0.93 1.56
CA ILE A 7 0.64 -2.20 1.17
C ILE A 7 2.08 -2.22 1.68
N GLU A 8 2.22 -2.74 2.89
CA GLU A 8 3.46 -2.80 3.64
C GLU A 8 3.42 -4.06 4.50
N ASP A 9 4.43 -4.92 4.38
CA ASP A 9 4.45 -6.20 5.10
C ASP A 9 4.99 -6.09 6.52
N ASP A 10 5.67 -5.02 6.86
CA ASP A 10 6.02 -4.74 8.25
C ASP A 10 4.77 -4.25 8.96
N LEU A 11 4.18 -5.12 9.77
CA LEU A 11 2.91 -4.83 10.42
C LEU A 11 3.00 -3.62 11.35
N VAL A 12 4.11 -3.46 12.04
CA VAL A 12 4.31 -2.33 12.95
C VAL A 12 4.29 -1.02 12.16
N MET A 13 4.98 -0.99 11.01
CA MET A 13 4.98 0.17 10.15
C MET A 13 3.61 0.42 9.53
N ALA A 14 2.96 -0.63 9.05
CA ALA A 14 1.63 -0.50 8.44
C ALA A 14 0.63 0.07 9.45
N GLU A 15 0.65 -0.41 10.67
CA GLU A 15 -0.24 0.08 11.72
C GLU A 15 0.09 1.52 12.11
N ALA A 16 1.37 1.88 12.15
CA ALA A 16 1.78 3.25 12.46
C ALA A 16 1.29 4.23 11.37
N ILE A 17 1.43 3.86 10.11
CA ILE A 17 0.93 4.67 9.00
C ILE A 17 -0.58 4.79 9.06
N ALA A 18 -1.27 3.67 9.31
CA ALA A 18 -2.73 3.67 9.40
C ALA A 18 -3.21 4.58 10.52
N LYS A 19 -2.56 4.53 11.66
CA LYS A 19 -2.91 5.38 12.79
C LYS A 19 -2.79 6.86 12.43
N GLU A 20 -1.72 7.22 11.74
CA GLU A 20 -1.49 8.59 11.33
C GLU A 20 -2.55 9.05 10.32
N MET A 21 -2.86 8.21 9.34
CA MET A 21 -3.89 8.53 8.35
C MET A 21 -5.26 8.68 8.98
N ASN A 22 -5.59 7.81 9.92
CA ASN A 22 -6.86 7.90 10.66
C ASN A 22 -6.94 9.17 11.50
N ALA A 23 -5.83 9.58 12.09
CA ALA A 23 -5.77 10.81 12.88
C ALA A 23 -6.07 12.05 12.03
N TRP A 24 -5.76 12.00 10.73
CA TRP A 24 -6.04 13.09 9.80
C TRP A 24 -7.42 13.00 9.16
N GLY A 25 -8.28 12.11 9.66
CA GLY A 25 -9.66 12.00 9.21
C GLY A 25 -9.88 11.09 8.00
N ASN A 26 -8.89 10.28 7.64
CA ASN A 26 -9.01 9.32 6.57
C ASN A 26 -9.28 7.93 7.11
N GLU A 27 -9.80 7.06 6.25
CA GLU A 27 -9.96 5.65 6.59
C GLU A 27 -8.79 4.87 6.00
N ALA A 28 -7.95 4.29 6.85
CA ALA A 28 -6.81 3.51 6.39
C ALA A 28 -7.08 2.02 6.54
N VAL A 29 -6.79 1.27 5.47
CA VAL A 29 -6.86 -0.18 5.47
C VAL A 29 -5.51 -0.71 5.02
N TYR A 30 -5.10 -1.87 5.52
CA TYR A 30 -3.84 -2.45 5.09
C TYR A 30 -4.01 -3.93 4.75
N VAL A 31 -3.28 -4.35 3.71
CA VAL A 31 -3.38 -5.70 3.17
C VAL A 31 -2.65 -6.67 4.08
N LYS A 32 -3.17 -7.90 4.16
CA LYS A 32 -2.56 -8.97 4.95
C LYS A 32 -2.12 -10.15 4.10
N ASN A 33 -2.76 -10.35 2.94
CA ASN A 33 -2.41 -11.45 2.05
C ASN A 33 -1.62 -10.91 0.86
N PHE A 34 -0.29 -11.07 0.90
CA PHE A 34 0.59 -10.52 -0.11
C PHE A 34 0.71 -11.40 -1.35
N GLN A 35 0.03 -12.54 -1.38
CA GLN A 35 -0.08 -13.33 -2.59
C GLN A 35 -1.22 -12.85 -3.48
N ASN A 36 -2.17 -12.10 -2.90
CA ASN A 36 -3.32 -11.61 -3.66
C ASN A 36 -3.73 -10.20 -3.21
N VAL A 37 -2.89 -9.23 -3.54
CA VAL A 37 -3.14 -7.83 -3.21
C VAL A 37 -4.27 -7.26 -4.06
N LEU A 38 -4.38 -7.68 -5.32
CA LEU A 38 -5.37 -7.11 -6.24
C LEU A 38 -6.81 -7.38 -5.80
N SER A 39 -7.07 -8.54 -5.24
CA SER A 39 -8.39 -8.88 -4.73
C SER A 39 -8.81 -7.94 -3.60
N PHE A 40 -7.89 -7.68 -2.68
CA PHE A 40 -8.14 -6.76 -1.58
C PHE A 40 -8.34 -5.34 -2.11
N PHE A 41 -7.52 -4.93 -3.08
CA PHE A 41 -7.66 -3.62 -3.73
C PHE A 41 -9.05 -3.45 -4.33
N ALA A 42 -9.52 -4.46 -5.07
CA ALA A 42 -10.84 -4.39 -5.71
C ALA A 42 -11.96 -4.28 -4.68
N ALA A 43 -11.84 -5.03 -3.58
CA ALA A 43 -12.85 -5.00 -2.52
C ALA A 43 -12.88 -3.66 -1.79
N GLN A 44 -11.73 -3.04 -1.59
CA GLN A 44 -11.63 -1.81 -0.83
C GLN A 44 -11.91 -0.56 -1.66
N ALA A 45 -11.62 -0.60 -2.95
CA ALA A 45 -11.78 0.54 -3.86
C ALA A 45 -11.20 1.84 -3.27
N PRO A 46 -9.91 1.87 -2.92
CA PRO A 46 -9.33 3.02 -2.23
C PRO A 46 -9.18 4.23 -3.14
N HIS A 47 -9.02 5.39 -2.53
CA HIS A 47 -8.75 6.63 -3.25
C HIS A 47 -7.25 6.86 -3.45
N LEU A 48 -6.42 6.20 -2.63
CA LEU A 48 -4.96 6.35 -2.67
C LEU A 48 -4.33 5.05 -2.19
N VAL A 49 -3.23 4.66 -2.82
CA VAL A 49 -2.47 3.48 -2.42
C VAL A 49 -1.07 3.93 -2.00
N LEU A 50 -0.65 3.52 -0.80
CA LEU A 50 0.73 3.65 -0.34
C LEU A 50 1.37 2.27 -0.47
N MET A 51 2.41 2.17 -1.28
CA MET A 51 2.97 0.89 -1.71
C MET A 51 4.44 0.78 -1.35
N ASP A 52 4.78 -0.20 -0.54
CA ASP A 52 6.18 -0.54 -0.33
C ASP A 52 6.71 -1.24 -1.58
N ILE A 53 7.98 -1.02 -1.88
CA ILE A 53 8.63 -1.64 -3.02
C ILE A 53 9.01 -3.08 -2.71
N THR A 54 9.58 -3.31 -1.53
CA THR A 54 10.08 -4.63 -1.14
C THR A 54 9.02 -5.38 -0.36
N LEU A 55 8.37 -6.32 -1.03
CA LEU A 55 7.27 -7.10 -0.47
C LEU A 55 7.55 -8.60 -0.67
N PRO A 56 6.92 -9.47 0.14
CA PRO A 56 7.00 -10.91 -0.10
C PRO A 56 6.24 -11.29 -1.37
N PHE A 57 6.67 -12.36 -2.02
CA PHE A 57 6.12 -12.94 -3.24
C PHE A 57 6.34 -12.07 -4.47
N TYR A 58 5.75 -10.88 -4.51
CA TYR A 58 5.87 -9.94 -5.62
C TYR A 58 6.18 -8.56 -5.07
N ASN A 59 7.04 -7.81 -5.74
CA ASN A 59 7.41 -6.47 -5.29
C ASN A 59 6.31 -5.44 -5.60
N GLY A 60 6.51 -4.22 -5.10
CA GLY A 60 5.52 -3.16 -5.27
C GLY A 60 5.30 -2.77 -6.72
N TYR A 61 6.33 -2.87 -7.57
CA TYR A 61 6.18 -2.55 -8.99
C TYR A 61 5.23 -3.52 -9.68
N HIS A 62 5.31 -4.79 -9.31
CA HIS A 62 4.38 -5.80 -9.84
C HIS A 62 2.94 -5.43 -9.51
N TRP A 63 2.66 -5.13 -8.26
CA TRP A 63 1.29 -4.81 -7.85
C TRP A 63 0.82 -3.49 -8.43
N CYS A 64 1.70 -2.50 -8.56
CA CYS A 64 1.35 -1.25 -9.22
C CYS A 64 0.94 -1.50 -10.67
N SER A 65 1.69 -2.35 -11.38
CA SER A 65 1.37 -2.73 -12.75
C SER A 65 0.00 -3.41 -12.83
N GLU A 66 -0.30 -4.32 -11.89
CA GLU A 66 -1.58 -5.01 -11.86
C GLU A 66 -2.74 -4.05 -11.58
N ILE A 67 -2.53 -3.14 -10.65
CA ILE A 67 -3.54 -2.12 -10.33
C ILE A 67 -3.80 -1.22 -11.54
N ARG A 68 -2.75 -0.84 -12.28
CA ARG A 68 -2.89 0.02 -13.45
C ARG A 68 -3.71 -0.60 -14.57
N LYS A 69 -3.81 -1.91 -14.62
CA LYS A 69 -4.66 -2.57 -15.60
C LYS A 69 -6.16 -2.33 -15.35
N VAL A 70 -6.53 -1.99 -14.12
CA VAL A 70 -7.94 -1.88 -13.73
C VAL A 70 -8.29 -0.53 -13.12
N SER A 71 -7.32 0.34 -12.82
CA SER A 71 -7.59 1.59 -12.12
C SER A 71 -6.49 2.62 -12.36
N ASN A 72 -6.87 3.89 -12.32
CA ASN A 72 -5.94 5.02 -12.37
C ASN A 72 -5.71 5.62 -10.99
N VAL A 73 -6.04 4.90 -9.92
CA VAL A 73 -5.86 5.39 -8.56
C VAL A 73 -4.41 5.83 -8.34
N PRO A 74 -4.17 6.95 -7.65
CA PRO A 74 -2.80 7.35 -7.35
C PRO A 74 -2.10 6.30 -6.48
N VAL A 75 -0.87 5.96 -6.85
CA VAL A 75 -0.02 5.07 -6.09
C VAL A 75 1.23 5.84 -5.71
N ILE A 76 1.52 5.92 -4.43
CA ILE A 76 2.73 6.54 -3.91
C ILE A 76 3.60 5.43 -3.34
N PHE A 77 4.81 5.31 -3.90
CA PHE A 77 5.75 4.33 -3.36
C PHE A 77 6.38 4.87 -2.09
N ILE A 78 6.44 4.00 -1.09
CA ILE A 78 7.14 4.29 0.14
C ILE A 78 8.31 3.31 0.21
N SER A 79 9.43 3.74 0.76
CA SER A 79 10.56 2.85 0.86
C SER A 79 10.98 2.70 2.31
N SER A 80 11.41 1.48 2.64
CA SER A 80 11.99 1.23 3.95
C SER A 80 13.37 1.86 4.02
N ALA A 81 13.92 1.91 5.23
CA ALA A 81 15.26 2.43 5.43
C ALA A 81 16.29 1.67 4.57
N ALA A 82 16.08 0.37 4.37
CA ALA A 82 16.99 -0.44 3.56
C ALA A 82 16.99 0.00 2.10
N ASP A 83 15.85 0.41 1.58
CA ASP A 83 15.73 0.83 0.18
C ASP A 83 16.41 2.17 -0.06
N ASN A 84 16.61 2.94 0.98
CA ASN A 84 17.21 4.28 0.86
C ASN A 84 18.73 4.26 0.90
N MET A 85 19.31 3.12 1.14
CA MET A 85 20.74 3.04 1.38
C MET A 85 21.60 3.36 0.17
N ASN A 86 21.04 3.31 -0.99
CA ASN A 86 21.80 3.48 -2.23
C ASN A 86 21.74 4.88 -2.81
N ILE A 87 21.19 5.78 -2.11
CA ILE A 87 21.06 7.17 -2.57
C ILE A 87 22.32 7.99 -2.32
#